data_11a9fd17f77ff479ad8ebdf691b4f588
#
_entry.id   11a9fd17f77ff479ad8ebdf691b4f588
#
_cell.length_a   1.000
_cell.length_b   1.000
_cell.length_c   1.000
_cell.angle_alpha   90.00
_cell.angle_beta   90.00
_cell.angle_gamma   90.00
#
_symmetry.space_group_name_H-M   'P 1'
#
loop_
_entity.id
_entity.type
_entity.pdbx_description
1 polymer ?
#
loop_
_entity_poly.entity_id
_entity_poly.type
_entity_poly.pdbx_seq_one_letter_code
_entity_poly.pdbx_strand_id
1 'polypeptide(L)'
;EIKKYCNESNLNFQPIDLRWGVSNEAQLDQKTLELCLEEVRESKINPHPNFLIMAGDRYGWIPLPYLIEKSEYEAIVTNIEKEEDKELLNIWYKLDENQIPASYILCERKNEFVEYLNWEKVENQLRDILQSSVNKTSLSKNDKEKYFMSATEHEVIEGIFKYLNTTPFQESILQQNKTLLQIDSENVYAYIRNIKSIDESYKNNFI
;
A
#
# COMPACT_ATOMS: atom_id res chain seq x y z
N GLU A 1 -15.57 -8.84 -22.68
CA GLU A 1 -15.46 -8.19 -24.01
C GLU A 1 -13.99 -7.98 -24.39
N ILE A 2 -13.15 -7.34 -23.57
CA ILE A 2 -11.73 -7.08 -23.87
C ILE A 2 -10.99 -8.39 -24.20
N LYS A 3 -11.14 -9.43 -23.38
CA LYS A 3 -10.49 -10.74 -23.62
C LYS A 3 -10.89 -11.33 -24.98
N LYS A 4 -12.15 -11.18 -25.39
CA LYS A 4 -12.62 -11.64 -26.70
C LYS A 4 -11.95 -10.87 -27.83
N TYR A 5 -11.90 -9.53 -27.73
CA TYR A 5 -11.25 -8.66 -28.70
C TYR A 5 -9.75 -8.99 -28.83
N CYS A 6 -9.06 -9.18 -27.73
CA CYS A 6 -7.65 -9.55 -27.74
C CYS A 6 -7.42 -10.91 -28.41
N ASN A 7 -8.27 -11.91 -28.10
CA ASN A 7 -8.17 -13.24 -28.72
C ASN A 7 -8.41 -13.19 -30.23
N GLU A 8 -9.36 -12.38 -30.71
CA GLU A 8 -9.59 -12.18 -32.15
C GLU A 8 -8.39 -11.53 -32.85
N SER A 9 -7.56 -10.81 -32.10
CA SER A 9 -6.32 -10.18 -32.58
C SER A 9 -5.06 -11.04 -32.32
N ASN A 10 -5.20 -12.29 -31.93
CA ASN A 10 -4.12 -13.18 -31.48
C ASN A 10 -3.27 -12.64 -30.32
N LEU A 11 -3.88 -11.82 -29.47
CA LEU A 11 -3.28 -11.31 -28.25
C LEU A 11 -3.82 -12.08 -27.04
N ASN A 12 -2.95 -12.40 -26.11
CA ASN A 12 -3.38 -12.94 -24.82
C ASN A 12 -3.63 -11.78 -23.84
N PHE A 13 -4.79 -11.83 -23.18
CA PHE A 13 -5.18 -10.82 -22.18
C PHE A 13 -5.51 -11.50 -20.86
N GLN A 14 -4.79 -11.16 -19.82
CA GLN A 14 -5.01 -11.62 -18.45
C GLN A 14 -5.22 -10.41 -17.53
N PRO A 15 -6.46 -10.11 -17.14
CA PRO A 15 -6.71 -9.05 -16.17
C PRO A 15 -6.35 -9.53 -14.75
N ILE A 16 -5.69 -8.67 -14.01
CA ILE A 16 -5.48 -8.81 -12.57
C ILE A 16 -6.23 -7.68 -11.90
N ASP A 17 -7.20 -8.01 -11.07
CA ASP A 17 -8.04 -7.02 -10.38
C ASP A 17 -7.73 -7.03 -8.88
N LEU A 18 -6.91 -6.08 -8.46
CA LEU A 18 -6.45 -5.96 -7.07
C LEU A 18 -7.58 -5.61 -6.09
N ARG A 19 -8.76 -5.18 -6.57
CA ARG A 19 -9.93 -4.95 -5.71
C ARG A 19 -10.50 -6.24 -5.10
N TRP A 20 -10.28 -7.37 -5.74
CA TRP A 20 -10.68 -8.68 -5.21
C TRP A 20 -9.75 -9.17 -4.10
N GLY A 21 -8.63 -8.45 -3.90
CA GLY A 21 -7.64 -8.79 -2.89
C GLY A 21 -6.84 -10.04 -3.23
N VAL A 22 -6.20 -10.56 -2.22
CA VAL A 22 -5.36 -11.76 -2.28
C VAL A 22 -6.07 -12.93 -1.58
N SER A 23 -5.47 -14.12 -1.65
CA SER A 23 -6.00 -15.30 -0.97
C SER A 23 -6.14 -15.08 0.55
N ASN A 24 -7.03 -15.84 1.20
CA ASN A 24 -7.20 -15.74 2.65
C ASN A 24 -5.89 -16.02 3.39
N GLU A 25 -5.06 -16.95 2.90
CA GLU A 25 -3.74 -17.23 3.48
C GLU A 25 -2.84 -16.00 3.46
N ALA A 26 -2.74 -15.34 2.30
CA ALA A 26 -1.92 -14.14 2.17
C ALA A 26 -2.42 -12.97 3.03
N GLN A 27 -3.74 -12.87 3.25
CA GLN A 27 -4.30 -11.90 4.18
C GLN A 27 -3.93 -12.23 5.63
N LEU A 28 -3.95 -13.51 6.01
CA LEU A 28 -3.54 -13.95 7.34
C LEU A 28 -2.04 -13.77 7.58
N ASP A 29 -1.23 -13.97 6.55
CA ASP A 29 0.23 -13.74 6.55
C ASP A 29 0.61 -12.26 6.52
N GLN A 30 -0.35 -11.34 6.45
CA GLN A 30 -0.14 -9.88 6.41
C GLN A 30 0.62 -9.38 5.16
N LYS A 31 0.67 -10.16 4.08
CA LYS A 31 1.43 -9.88 2.85
C LYS A 31 0.59 -9.30 1.71
N THR A 32 -0.62 -8.84 2.02
CA THR A 32 -1.56 -8.36 0.99
C THR A 32 -0.94 -7.25 0.12
N LEU A 33 -0.34 -6.24 0.73
CA LEU A 33 0.25 -5.13 -0.02
C LEU A 33 1.43 -5.59 -0.87
N GLU A 34 2.35 -6.38 -0.31
CA GLU A 34 3.54 -6.87 -1.01
C GLU A 34 3.16 -7.66 -2.26
N LEU A 35 2.18 -8.55 -2.15
CA LEU A 35 1.68 -9.33 -3.30
C LEU A 35 1.02 -8.44 -4.35
N CYS A 36 0.20 -7.46 -3.95
CA CYS A 36 -0.37 -6.50 -4.88
C CYS A 36 0.71 -5.72 -5.63
N LEU A 37 1.74 -5.27 -4.94
CA LEU A 37 2.85 -4.54 -5.55
C LEU A 37 3.70 -5.42 -6.46
N GLU A 38 3.85 -6.72 -6.14
CA GLU A 38 4.54 -7.68 -7.00
C GLU A 38 3.78 -7.87 -8.32
N GLU A 39 2.47 -8.07 -8.26
CA GLU A 39 1.62 -8.16 -9.47
C GLU A 39 1.72 -6.89 -10.33
N VAL A 40 1.76 -5.71 -9.71
CA VAL A 40 1.99 -4.46 -10.44
C VAL A 40 3.36 -4.45 -11.11
N ARG A 41 4.42 -4.91 -10.44
CA ARG A 41 5.77 -4.99 -11.02
C ARG A 41 5.84 -5.99 -12.17
N GLU A 42 5.27 -7.17 -12.00
CA GLU A 42 5.24 -8.19 -13.03
C GLU A 42 4.44 -7.76 -14.26
N SER A 43 3.36 -6.99 -14.08
CA SER A 43 2.59 -6.48 -15.21
C SER A 43 3.41 -5.58 -16.14
N LYS A 44 4.43 -4.89 -15.61
CA LYS A 44 5.26 -3.94 -16.38
C LYS A 44 6.10 -4.56 -17.47
N ILE A 45 6.42 -5.85 -17.36
CA ILE A 45 7.20 -6.58 -18.38
C ILE A 45 6.35 -7.00 -19.59
N ASN A 46 5.02 -6.85 -19.49
CA ASN A 46 4.09 -7.22 -20.54
C ASN A 46 3.84 -6.05 -21.51
N PRO A 47 3.32 -6.34 -22.74
CA PRO A 47 2.92 -5.29 -23.66
C PRO A 47 1.90 -4.32 -23.08
N HIS A 48 1.95 -3.08 -23.50
CA HIS A 48 1.11 -1.98 -23.05
C HIS A 48 -0.30 -2.00 -23.71
N PRO A 49 -1.33 -1.46 -23.04
CA PRO A 49 -1.34 -0.87 -21.69
C PRO A 49 -1.39 -1.95 -20.60
N ASN A 50 -0.73 -1.72 -19.47
CA ASN A 50 -0.60 -2.73 -18.42
C ASN A 50 -1.01 -2.25 -17.03
N PHE A 51 -1.42 -1.00 -16.86
CA PHE A 51 -1.93 -0.49 -15.59
C PHE A 51 -3.19 0.36 -15.78
N LEU A 52 -4.26 0.01 -15.05
CA LEU A 52 -5.50 0.76 -15.00
C LEU A 52 -5.80 1.17 -13.56
N ILE A 53 -5.82 2.47 -13.28
CA ILE A 53 -6.26 3.00 -11.99
C ILE A 53 -7.72 3.43 -12.05
N MET A 54 -8.49 3.09 -11.03
CA MET A 54 -9.83 3.60 -10.79
C MET A 54 -9.85 4.37 -9.48
N ALA A 55 -9.76 5.69 -9.58
CA ALA A 55 -9.76 6.60 -8.44
C ALA A 55 -11.16 7.14 -8.14
N GLY A 56 -11.46 7.37 -6.88
CA GLY A 56 -12.69 7.99 -6.39
C GLY A 56 -12.40 8.91 -5.21
N ASP A 57 -13.47 9.35 -4.54
CA ASP A 57 -13.37 10.36 -3.46
C ASP A 57 -12.95 9.75 -2.09
N ARG A 58 -12.84 8.42 -2.00
CA ARG A 58 -12.42 7.74 -0.77
C ARG A 58 -10.92 7.47 -0.82
N TYR A 59 -10.20 7.90 0.22
CA TYR A 59 -8.84 7.45 0.47
C TYR A 59 -8.86 5.97 0.89
N GLY A 60 -7.93 5.17 0.37
CA GLY A 60 -7.91 3.73 0.59
C GLY A 60 -7.46 3.31 1.99
N TRP A 61 -7.49 2.01 2.25
CA TRP A 61 -6.95 1.39 3.45
C TRP A 61 -5.44 1.64 3.57
N ILE A 62 -4.99 2.02 4.76
CA ILE A 62 -3.58 2.21 5.09
C ILE A 62 -3.09 0.93 5.77
N PRO A 63 -2.29 0.11 5.08
CA PRO A 63 -1.77 -1.13 5.65
C PRO A 63 -0.72 -0.86 6.73
N LEU A 64 -0.57 -1.79 7.65
CA LEU A 64 0.61 -1.84 8.50
C LEU A 64 1.82 -2.27 7.65
N PRO A 65 3.00 -1.67 7.83
CA PRO A 65 4.21 -2.16 7.16
C PRO A 65 4.49 -3.62 7.54
N TYR A 66 4.59 -4.50 6.54
CA TYR A 66 4.95 -5.90 6.78
C TYR A 66 6.35 -6.03 7.37
N LEU A 67 7.27 -5.17 6.92
CA LEU A 67 8.66 -5.17 7.31
C LEU A 67 9.10 -3.78 7.75
N ILE A 68 9.72 -3.69 8.93
CA ILE A 68 10.33 -2.48 9.47
C ILE A 68 11.78 -2.78 9.79
N GLU A 69 12.72 -2.05 9.18
CA GLU A 69 14.15 -2.22 9.45
C GLU A 69 14.45 -2.05 10.95
N LYS A 70 15.38 -2.83 11.48
CA LYS A 70 15.70 -2.85 12.93
C LYS A 70 16.00 -1.48 13.48
N SER A 71 16.84 -0.71 12.81
CA SER A 71 17.20 0.65 13.21
C SER A 71 16.00 1.60 13.27
N GLU A 72 15.09 1.46 12.33
CA GLU A 72 13.86 2.22 12.24
C GLU A 72 12.87 1.84 13.35
N TYR A 73 12.67 0.55 13.57
CA TYR A 73 11.82 0.05 14.65
C TYR A 73 12.30 0.50 16.03
N GLU A 74 13.59 0.40 16.31
CA GLU A 74 14.19 0.85 17.56
C GLU A 74 14.00 2.35 17.77
N ALA A 75 14.14 3.15 16.70
CA ALA A 75 13.87 4.59 16.75
C ALA A 75 12.40 4.88 17.07
N ILE A 76 11.46 4.12 16.51
CA ILE A 76 10.03 4.26 16.77
C ILE A 76 9.72 3.90 18.23
N VAL A 77 10.17 2.73 18.71
CA VAL A 77 9.92 2.24 20.08
C VAL A 77 10.46 3.19 21.13
N THR A 78 11.61 3.83 20.88
CA THR A 78 12.19 4.84 21.79
C THR A 78 11.26 6.04 21.99
N ASN A 79 10.40 6.36 21.02
CA ASN A 79 9.46 7.47 21.05
C ASN A 79 8.06 7.10 21.56
N ILE A 80 7.83 5.85 21.97
CA ILE A 80 6.58 5.42 22.59
C ILE A 80 6.63 5.69 24.08
N GLU A 81 5.63 6.40 24.59
CA GLU A 81 5.55 6.81 25.98
C GLU A 81 4.94 5.72 26.89
N LYS A 82 3.95 4.99 26.37
CA LYS A 82 3.20 3.96 27.12
C LYS A 82 3.85 2.60 26.95
N GLU A 83 4.10 1.93 28.07
CA GLU A 83 4.68 0.57 28.04
C GLU A 83 3.74 -0.45 27.39
N GLU A 84 2.43 -0.32 27.60
CA GLU A 84 1.40 -1.17 26.98
C GLU A 84 1.47 -1.11 25.45
N ASP A 85 1.72 0.07 24.88
CA ASP A 85 1.86 0.27 23.42
C ASP A 85 3.12 -0.42 22.88
N LYS A 86 4.23 -0.38 23.64
CA LYS A 86 5.46 -1.12 23.29
C LYS A 86 5.25 -2.62 23.35
N GLU A 87 4.57 -3.09 24.39
CA GLU A 87 4.23 -4.52 24.53
C GLU A 87 3.38 -4.98 23.35
N LEU A 88 2.36 -4.20 22.95
CA LEU A 88 1.51 -4.53 21.81
C LEU A 88 2.33 -4.61 20.51
N LEU A 89 3.21 -3.67 20.25
CA LEU A 89 4.11 -3.73 19.08
C LEU A 89 5.02 -4.96 19.16
N ASN A 90 5.60 -5.26 20.31
CA ASN A 90 6.47 -6.43 20.50
C ASN A 90 5.73 -7.77 20.37
N ILE A 91 4.41 -7.80 20.60
CA ILE A 91 3.59 -9.00 20.33
C ILE A 91 3.50 -9.24 18.82
N TRP A 92 3.25 -8.19 18.05
CA TRP A 92 2.92 -8.30 16.63
C TRP A 92 4.13 -8.15 15.69
N TYR A 93 5.22 -7.54 16.12
CA TYR A 93 6.45 -7.43 15.34
C TYR A 93 7.58 -8.25 15.96
N LYS A 94 8.16 -9.15 15.19
CA LYS A 94 9.27 -10.01 15.64
C LYS A 94 10.51 -9.76 14.80
N LEU A 95 11.66 -9.65 15.47
CA LEU A 95 12.95 -9.48 14.82
C LEU A 95 13.29 -10.76 14.03
N ASP A 96 13.58 -10.59 12.75
CA ASP A 96 14.20 -11.60 11.89
C ASP A 96 15.60 -11.11 11.49
N GLU A 97 16.60 -11.77 12.05
CA GLU A 97 18.01 -11.47 11.78
C GLU A 97 18.51 -12.07 10.47
N ASN A 98 17.69 -12.92 9.81
CA ASN A 98 18.01 -13.44 8.49
C ASN A 98 17.73 -12.44 7.37
N GLN A 99 16.97 -11.40 7.65
CA GLN A 99 16.77 -10.29 6.72
C GLN A 99 18.05 -9.47 6.57
N ILE A 100 18.27 -8.90 5.39
CA ILE A 100 19.40 -8.00 5.13
C ILE A 100 18.87 -6.68 4.57
N PRO A 101 18.83 -5.61 5.36
CA PRO A 101 19.19 -5.51 6.79
C PRO A 101 18.23 -6.26 7.71
N ALA A 102 18.69 -6.62 8.93
CA ALA A 102 17.84 -7.23 9.95
C ALA A 102 16.59 -6.38 10.20
N SER A 103 15.44 -7.01 10.26
CA SER A 103 14.15 -6.31 10.25
C SER A 103 13.12 -6.96 11.17
N TYR A 104 12.19 -6.15 11.65
CA TYR A 104 11.01 -6.62 12.36
C TYR A 104 9.90 -6.95 11.36
N ILE A 105 9.34 -8.16 11.48
CA ILE A 105 8.29 -8.68 10.60
C ILE A 105 6.97 -8.71 11.35
N LEU A 106 5.91 -8.23 10.70
CA LEU A 106 4.55 -8.32 11.20
C LEU A 106 4.10 -9.79 11.23
N CYS A 107 3.66 -10.24 12.40
CA CYS A 107 3.24 -11.62 12.61
C CYS A 107 1.96 -11.95 11.87
N GLU A 108 1.85 -13.22 11.47
CA GLU A 108 0.61 -13.77 10.92
C GLU A 108 -0.54 -13.74 11.95
N ARG A 109 -1.77 -13.60 11.45
CA ARG A 109 -2.97 -13.64 12.27
C ARG A 109 -3.36 -15.09 12.58
N LYS A 110 -3.53 -15.39 13.87
CA LYS A 110 -3.92 -16.72 14.37
C LYS A 110 -5.05 -16.60 15.39
N ASN A 111 -5.67 -17.72 15.71
CA ASN A 111 -6.72 -17.84 16.72
C ASN A 111 -7.88 -16.86 16.46
N GLU A 112 -8.28 -16.09 17.46
CA GLU A 112 -9.36 -15.10 17.38
C GLU A 112 -9.13 -13.98 16.36
N PHE A 113 -7.87 -13.72 15.99
CA PHE A 113 -7.49 -12.67 15.02
C PHE A 113 -7.62 -13.12 13.55
N VAL A 114 -7.97 -14.38 13.31
CA VAL A 114 -8.42 -14.83 11.98
C VAL A 114 -9.69 -14.08 11.59
N GLU A 115 -10.58 -13.83 12.56
CA GLU A 115 -11.75 -12.99 12.38
C GLU A 115 -11.35 -11.53 12.20
N TYR A 116 -11.76 -10.94 11.07
CA TYR A 116 -11.37 -9.57 10.70
C TYR A 116 -11.76 -8.52 11.74
N LEU A 117 -12.97 -8.62 12.32
CA LEU A 117 -13.46 -7.66 13.33
C LEU A 117 -12.60 -7.61 14.60
N ASN A 118 -11.95 -8.72 14.95
CA ASN A 118 -11.02 -8.75 16.08
C ASN A 118 -9.66 -8.17 15.67
N TRP A 119 -9.21 -8.51 14.47
CA TRP A 119 -7.97 -7.97 13.91
C TRP A 119 -8.02 -6.47 13.69
N GLU A 120 -9.09 -5.95 13.12
CA GLU A 120 -9.26 -4.53 12.79
C GLU A 120 -9.01 -3.62 14.00
N LYS A 121 -9.42 -4.05 15.21
CA LYS A 121 -9.17 -3.30 16.45
C LYS A 121 -7.68 -3.20 16.75
N VAL A 122 -6.98 -4.32 16.63
CA VAL A 122 -5.53 -4.39 16.87
C VAL A 122 -4.78 -3.63 15.79
N GLU A 123 -5.16 -3.83 14.53
CA GLU A 123 -4.58 -3.13 13.39
C GLU A 123 -4.67 -1.61 13.54
N ASN A 124 -5.83 -1.10 13.94
CA ASN A 124 -6.02 0.33 14.17
C ASN A 124 -5.15 0.84 15.32
N GLN A 125 -5.05 0.11 16.44
CA GLN A 125 -4.19 0.48 17.56
C GLN A 125 -2.71 0.50 17.13
N LEU A 126 -2.24 -0.54 16.44
CA LEU A 126 -0.86 -0.59 15.93
C LEU A 126 -0.56 0.56 14.97
N ARG A 127 -1.50 0.88 14.09
CA ARG A 127 -1.38 2.00 13.15
C ARG A 127 -1.24 3.32 13.89
N ASP A 128 -2.11 3.59 14.86
CA ASP A 128 -2.07 4.81 15.66
C ASP A 128 -0.75 4.95 16.42
N ILE A 129 -0.26 3.87 17.03
CA ILE A 129 1.02 3.84 17.74
C ILE A 129 2.16 4.15 16.77
N LEU A 130 2.24 3.46 15.64
CA LEU A 130 3.29 3.64 14.64
C LEU A 130 3.27 5.07 14.09
N GLN A 131 2.11 5.57 13.65
CA GLN A 131 1.97 6.91 13.07
C GLN A 131 2.31 8.02 14.07
N SER A 132 1.86 7.91 15.31
CA SER A 132 2.17 8.91 16.35
C SER A 132 3.65 8.92 16.72
N SER A 133 4.27 7.74 16.78
CA SER A 133 5.66 7.60 17.21
C SER A 133 6.64 7.93 16.10
N VAL A 134 6.38 7.50 14.86
CA VAL A 134 7.26 7.78 13.71
C VAL A 134 7.39 9.29 13.45
N ASN A 135 6.34 10.06 13.68
CA ASN A 135 6.40 11.52 13.55
C ASN A 135 7.41 12.17 14.49
N LYS A 136 7.67 11.56 15.66
CA LYS A 136 8.63 12.05 16.66
C LYS A 136 10.08 11.62 16.36
N THR A 137 10.29 10.71 15.41
CA THR A 137 11.63 10.24 15.03
C THR A 137 12.35 11.25 14.14
N SER A 138 13.67 11.06 13.99
CA SER A 138 14.52 11.79 13.03
C SER A 138 14.59 11.14 11.65
N LEU A 139 13.76 10.13 11.38
CA LEU A 139 13.68 9.47 10.06
C LEU A 139 13.38 10.45 8.94
N SER A 140 13.84 10.15 7.74
CA SER A 140 13.55 10.98 6.58
C SER A 140 12.03 11.01 6.26
N LYS A 141 11.59 12.03 5.54
CA LYS A 141 10.18 12.12 5.11
C LYS A 141 9.78 10.88 4.33
N ASN A 142 10.61 10.41 3.42
CA ASN A 142 10.34 9.22 2.60
C ASN A 142 10.17 7.95 3.45
N ASP A 143 11.00 7.76 4.48
CA ASP A 143 10.89 6.59 5.36
C ASP A 143 9.61 6.62 6.20
N LYS A 144 9.13 7.83 6.53
CA LYS A 144 7.88 8.02 7.26
C LYS A 144 6.64 7.79 6.40
N GLU A 145 6.69 8.07 5.10
CA GLU A 145 5.53 8.04 4.19
C GLU A 145 4.82 6.68 4.19
N LYS A 146 5.56 5.56 4.25
CA LYS A 146 4.97 4.21 4.26
C LYS A 146 3.96 3.95 5.39
N TYR A 147 4.01 4.72 6.48
CA TYR A 147 3.07 4.60 7.60
C TYR A 147 1.74 5.34 7.37
N PHE A 148 1.67 6.17 6.34
CA PHE A 148 0.52 7.04 6.05
C PHE A 148 -0.10 6.79 4.68
N MET A 149 0.61 6.12 3.79
CA MET A 149 0.14 5.82 2.45
C MET A 149 -0.91 4.73 2.42
N SER A 150 -1.96 4.93 1.62
CA SER A 150 -2.91 3.86 1.32
C SER A 150 -2.31 2.80 0.38
N ALA A 151 -2.87 1.59 0.39
CA ALA A 151 -2.49 0.54 -0.55
C ALA A 151 -2.58 1.03 -2.00
N THR A 152 -3.67 1.72 -2.35
CA THR A 152 -3.84 2.28 -3.70
C THR A 152 -2.77 3.31 -4.06
N GLU A 153 -2.33 4.14 -3.10
CA GLU A 153 -1.24 5.09 -3.34
C GLU A 153 0.09 4.37 -3.59
N HIS A 154 0.39 3.32 -2.83
CA HIS A 154 1.54 2.45 -3.09
C HIS A 154 1.50 1.83 -4.49
N GLU A 155 0.34 1.33 -4.91
CA GLU A 155 0.13 0.74 -6.25
C GLU A 155 0.34 1.78 -7.36
N VAL A 156 -0.15 3.01 -7.16
CA VAL A 156 0.05 4.13 -8.10
C VAL A 156 1.51 4.51 -8.21
N ILE A 157 2.21 4.63 -7.09
CA ILE A 157 3.64 4.93 -7.08
C ILE A 157 4.40 3.82 -7.80
N GLU A 158 4.11 2.56 -7.49
CA GLU A 158 4.74 1.42 -8.14
C GLU A 158 4.39 1.36 -9.63
N GLY A 159 3.12 1.47 -9.99
CA GLY A 159 2.61 1.27 -11.35
C GLY A 159 2.91 2.42 -12.30
N ILE A 160 3.01 3.65 -11.80
CA ILE A 160 3.18 4.85 -12.62
C ILE A 160 4.56 5.49 -12.41
N PHE A 161 4.86 5.88 -11.18
CA PHE A 161 6.01 6.77 -10.93
C PHE A 161 7.36 6.04 -10.96
N LYS A 162 7.44 4.79 -10.52
CA LYS A 162 8.68 4.01 -10.62
C LYS A 162 9.05 3.57 -12.04
N TYR A 163 8.13 3.68 -12.99
CA TYR A 163 8.46 3.50 -14.41
C TYR A 163 9.46 4.53 -14.92
N LEU A 164 9.48 5.68 -14.31
CA LEU A 164 10.16 6.85 -14.83
C LEU A 164 11.65 6.87 -14.50
N ASN A 165 12.22 5.82 -13.88
CA ASN A 165 13.60 5.82 -13.37
C ASN A 165 13.95 7.12 -12.60
N THR A 166 12.93 7.81 -12.13
CA THR A 166 13.11 9.05 -11.41
C THR A 166 13.26 8.73 -9.95
N THR A 167 14.30 9.28 -9.37
CA THR A 167 14.51 9.37 -7.92
C THR A 167 13.21 9.71 -7.18
N PRO A 168 13.07 9.29 -5.91
CA PRO A 168 11.85 9.41 -5.13
C PRO A 168 11.22 10.79 -5.28
N PHE A 169 9.92 10.79 -5.38
CA PHE A 169 9.02 11.90 -5.54
C PHE A 169 9.48 13.14 -4.75
N GLN A 170 10.10 14.09 -5.43
CA GLN A 170 10.36 15.40 -4.85
C GLN A 170 9.19 16.31 -5.20
N GLU A 171 8.69 17.05 -4.23
CA GLU A 171 7.60 18.04 -4.41
C GLU A 171 7.82 19.00 -5.60
N SER A 172 9.09 19.23 -5.97
CA SER A 172 9.45 20.02 -7.16
C SER A 172 8.95 19.42 -8.48
N ILE A 173 8.70 18.12 -8.53
CA ILE A 173 8.22 17.44 -9.73
C ILE A 173 6.73 17.71 -9.95
N LEU A 174 5.93 17.78 -8.92
CA LEU A 174 4.51 18.14 -9.02
C LEU A 174 4.30 19.56 -9.56
N GLN A 175 5.17 20.49 -9.27
CA GLN A 175 5.07 21.88 -9.73
C GLN A 175 5.60 22.10 -11.16
N GLN A 176 6.46 21.25 -11.68
CA GLN A 176 7.03 21.36 -13.02
C GLN A 176 6.30 20.53 -14.10
N ASN A 177 5.32 19.73 -13.73
CA ASN A 177 4.92 18.53 -14.48
C ASN A 177 3.67 18.60 -15.34
N LYS A 178 3.46 19.67 -16.07
CA LYS A 178 2.69 19.52 -17.32
C LYS A 178 3.42 18.67 -18.38
N THR A 179 4.72 18.53 -18.28
CA THR A 179 5.56 17.84 -19.29
C THR A 179 5.82 16.37 -18.97
N LEU A 180 5.81 15.96 -17.70
CA LEU A 180 6.08 14.56 -17.30
C LEU A 180 4.87 13.64 -17.44
N LEU A 181 3.66 14.17 -17.50
CA LEU A 181 2.46 13.40 -17.87
C LEU A 181 2.44 12.99 -19.35
N GLN A 182 3.42 13.43 -20.16
CA GLN A 182 3.66 12.92 -21.51
C GLN A 182 4.47 11.62 -21.52
N ILE A 183 4.89 11.13 -20.36
CA ILE A 183 5.67 9.92 -20.29
C ILE A 183 4.72 8.74 -20.43
N ASP A 184 4.77 8.18 -21.61
CA ASP A 184 4.18 6.91 -22.01
C ASP A 184 2.70 6.77 -21.65
N SER A 185 1.89 7.68 -22.19
CA SER A 185 0.42 7.63 -22.09
C SER A 185 -0.18 6.31 -22.61
N GLU A 186 0.62 5.46 -23.22
CA GLU A 186 0.20 4.16 -23.74
C GLU A 186 0.15 3.08 -22.65
N ASN A 187 0.85 3.28 -21.51
CA ASN A 187 0.98 2.26 -20.47
C ASN A 187 -0.06 2.32 -19.39
N VAL A 188 -0.63 3.49 -19.15
CA VAL A 188 -1.48 3.76 -18.00
C VAL A 188 -2.80 4.37 -18.43
N TYR A 189 -3.90 3.78 -17.97
CA TYR A 189 -5.22 4.39 -18.04
C TYR A 189 -5.70 4.78 -16.64
N ALA A 190 -6.31 5.95 -16.52
CA ALA A 190 -6.92 6.42 -15.29
C ALA A 190 -8.41 6.69 -15.50
N TYR A 191 -9.23 6.11 -14.65
CA TYR A 191 -10.65 6.45 -14.52
C TYR A 191 -10.86 7.16 -13.18
N ILE A 192 -11.28 8.42 -13.22
CA ILE A 192 -11.51 9.24 -12.04
C ILE A 192 -13.00 9.49 -11.89
N ARG A 193 -13.57 9.02 -10.78
CA ARG A 193 -14.98 9.24 -10.44
C ARG A 193 -15.08 10.33 -9.38
N ASN A 194 -15.80 11.41 -9.69
CA ASN A 194 -16.15 12.46 -8.74
C ASN A 194 -17.61 12.30 -8.32
N ILE A 195 -17.87 12.16 -7.03
CA ILE A 195 -19.22 12.08 -6.47
C ILE A 195 -19.70 13.51 -6.19
N LYS A 196 -20.68 13.99 -6.96
CA LYS A 196 -21.20 15.36 -6.84
C LYS A 196 -22.21 15.53 -5.69
N SER A 197 -22.89 14.45 -5.31
CA SER A 197 -23.81 14.42 -4.18
C SER A 197 -23.91 13.01 -3.63
N ILE A 198 -23.98 12.88 -2.31
CA ILE A 198 -24.18 11.62 -1.60
C ILE A 198 -25.46 11.77 -0.80
N ASP A 199 -26.39 10.81 -0.92
CA ASP A 199 -27.54 10.71 -0.03
C ASP A 199 -27.03 10.57 1.42
N GLU A 200 -27.69 11.24 2.37
CA GLU A 200 -27.25 11.25 3.77
C GLU A 200 -27.15 9.84 4.40
N SER A 201 -27.98 8.91 3.91
CA SER A 201 -27.96 7.51 4.34
C SER A 201 -26.66 6.76 4.02
N TYR A 202 -25.87 7.26 3.06
CA TYR A 202 -24.61 6.66 2.63
C TYR A 202 -23.36 7.41 3.09
N LYS A 203 -23.51 8.55 3.77
CA LYS A 203 -22.36 9.37 4.21
C LYS A 203 -21.36 8.59 5.07
N ASN A 204 -21.86 7.71 5.95
CA ASN A 204 -21.02 6.90 6.84
C ASN A 204 -20.15 5.84 6.12
N ASN A 205 -20.39 5.59 4.83
CA ASN A 205 -19.59 4.65 4.05
C ASN A 205 -18.41 5.32 3.32
N PHE A 206 -18.28 6.65 3.44
CA PHE A 206 -17.28 7.44 2.73
C PHE A 206 -16.37 8.29 3.64
N ILE A 207 -16.49 8.09 4.96
CA ILE A 207 -15.65 8.77 5.97
C ILE A 207 -14.71 7.74 6.60
#